data_d3e61e17d392aa5a33d42e6c93c8c8f1
#
_entry.id   d3e61e17d392aa5a33d42e6c93c8c8f1
#
_cell.length_a   1.000
_cell.length_b   1.000
_cell.length_c   1.000
_cell.angle_alpha   90.00
_cell.angle_beta   90.00
_cell.angle_gamma   90.00
#
_symmetry.space_group_name_H-M   'P 1'
#
loop_
_entity.id
_entity.type
_entity.pdbx_description
1 polymer ?
#
loop_
_entity_poly.entity_id
_entity_poly.type
_entity_poly.pdbx_seq_one_letter_code
_entity_poly.pdbx_strand_id
1 'polypeptide(L)'
;MEKKVLKIGQISDIHIRGDVNLVQGIDVRENFFTAYCSESMKDLDLLVLSGDLADDGASGAYSFFVEALKYCKVPVCVIPGNHDDTSVMEKFFDLKDKVHNGKCYYRYDIDGRSIFFLDSADGTVSADQLSWFEEEAAKIDDEVLLFLHHPPCHCDHKFMDLRYSMKNIEEVQATLSKVKNLKHIFVGHYHFETVVEIGSQTVYVTPSTQMQIDPSKSVFCLSSAAPGWRVIEWGENFLETSVYFSKTP
;
A
#
# COMPACT_ATOMS: atom_id res chain seq x y z
N MET A 1 -26.45 -0.10 16.38
CA MET A 1 -26.41 -1.08 15.27
C MET A 1 -24.96 -1.52 15.14
N GLU A 2 -24.72 -2.80 15.03
CA GLU A 2 -23.38 -3.35 14.83
C GLU A 2 -22.83 -2.85 13.50
N LYS A 3 -21.59 -2.34 13.48
CA LYS A 3 -20.97 -1.86 12.24
C LYS A 3 -20.68 -3.06 11.32
N LYS A 4 -20.96 -2.91 10.02
CA LYS A 4 -20.64 -3.91 8.99
C LYS A 4 -19.14 -4.23 9.03
N VAL A 5 -18.76 -5.48 8.80
CA VAL A 5 -17.36 -5.84 8.53
C VAL A 5 -16.99 -5.28 7.16
N LEU A 6 -15.96 -4.45 7.10
CA LEU A 6 -15.40 -3.95 5.84
C LEU A 6 -14.36 -4.92 5.30
N LYS A 7 -14.51 -5.29 4.03
CA LYS A 7 -13.54 -6.11 3.32
C LYS A 7 -12.72 -5.24 2.38
N ILE A 8 -11.42 -5.10 2.67
CA ILE A 8 -10.50 -4.25 1.93
C ILE A 8 -9.47 -5.13 1.23
N GLY A 9 -9.31 -4.95 -0.08
CA GLY A 9 -8.24 -5.58 -0.84
C GLY A 9 -7.05 -4.64 -0.96
N GLN A 10 -5.84 -5.13 -0.70
CA GLN A 10 -4.60 -4.39 -0.91
C GLN A 10 -3.75 -5.09 -1.95
N ILE A 11 -3.38 -4.34 -2.99
CA ILE A 11 -2.42 -4.73 -4.03
C ILE A 11 -1.29 -3.70 -4.02
N SER A 12 -0.04 -4.15 -4.00
CA SER A 12 1.15 -3.31 -3.88
C SER A 12 2.23 -3.76 -4.86
N ASP A 13 3.13 -2.86 -5.20
CA ASP A 13 4.35 -3.16 -5.96
C ASP A 13 4.04 -3.89 -7.28
N ILE A 14 3.24 -3.23 -8.13
CA ILE A 14 2.67 -3.80 -9.35
C ILE A 14 3.64 -3.63 -10.52
N HIS A 15 4.37 -2.50 -10.55
CA HIS A 15 5.41 -2.16 -11.53
C HIS A 15 4.97 -2.27 -12.99
N ILE A 16 3.79 -1.73 -13.32
CA ILE A 16 3.32 -1.68 -14.71
C ILE A 16 4.22 -0.77 -15.55
N ARG A 17 4.55 -1.21 -16.76
CA ARG A 17 5.11 -0.35 -17.80
C ARG A 17 4.09 -0.15 -18.93
N GLY A 18 4.09 1.07 -19.48
CA GLY A 18 3.19 1.41 -20.57
C GLY A 18 3.60 0.82 -21.91
N ASP A 19 4.90 0.59 -22.10
CA ASP A 19 5.53 0.18 -23.37
C ASP A 19 5.72 -1.32 -23.52
N VAL A 20 5.75 -2.08 -22.41
CA VAL A 20 5.97 -3.53 -22.41
C VAL A 20 5.12 -4.23 -21.35
N ASN A 21 4.86 -5.53 -21.55
CA ASN A 21 4.18 -6.35 -20.55
C ASN A 21 5.15 -7.03 -19.58
N LEU A 22 6.37 -7.32 -20.05
CA LEU A 22 7.37 -8.02 -19.25
C LEU A 22 8.32 -7.02 -18.58
N VAL A 23 8.32 -7.02 -17.25
CA VAL A 23 9.29 -6.30 -16.44
C VAL A 23 10.19 -7.33 -15.76
N GLN A 24 11.48 -7.29 -16.04
CA GLN A 24 12.45 -8.29 -15.58
C GLN A 24 12.06 -9.75 -15.94
N GLY A 25 11.38 -9.93 -17.08
CA GLY A 25 10.92 -11.24 -17.55
C GLY A 25 9.59 -11.72 -16.94
N ILE A 26 8.93 -10.91 -16.12
CA ILE A 26 7.66 -11.21 -15.47
C ILE A 26 6.53 -10.45 -16.15
N ASP A 27 5.44 -11.12 -16.50
CA ASP A 27 4.22 -10.46 -17.01
C ASP A 27 3.47 -9.81 -15.85
N VAL A 28 3.79 -8.54 -15.60
CA VAL A 28 3.22 -7.76 -14.48
C VAL A 28 1.73 -7.47 -14.66
N ARG A 29 1.23 -7.46 -15.90
CA ARG A 29 -0.20 -7.26 -16.18
C ARG A 29 -1.00 -8.52 -15.88
N GLU A 30 -0.49 -9.68 -16.28
CA GLU A 30 -1.08 -10.97 -15.91
C GLU A 30 -1.08 -11.17 -14.40
N ASN A 31 0.03 -10.84 -13.73
CA ASN A 31 0.14 -10.90 -12.28
C ASN A 31 -0.88 -9.99 -11.59
N PHE A 32 -1.05 -8.75 -12.06
CA PHE A 32 -2.07 -7.85 -11.54
C PHE A 32 -3.47 -8.44 -11.69
N PHE A 33 -3.85 -8.95 -12.86
CA PHE A 33 -5.16 -9.55 -13.07
C PHE A 33 -5.33 -10.84 -12.26
N THR A 34 -4.28 -11.62 -12.05
CA THR A 34 -4.31 -12.81 -11.19
C THR A 34 -4.69 -12.45 -9.75
N ALA A 35 -4.13 -11.37 -9.21
CA ALA A 35 -4.50 -10.86 -7.89
C ALA A 35 -5.91 -10.25 -7.91
N TYR A 36 -6.15 -9.28 -8.80
CA TYR A 36 -7.39 -8.50 -8.86
C TYR A 36 -8.64 -9.33 -9.12
N CYS A 37 -8.55 -10.35 -9.99
CA CYS A 37 -9.67 -11.23 -10.33
C CYS A 37 -9.77 -12.47 -9.44
N SER A 38 -8.93 -12.60 -8.40
CA SER A 38 -8.95 -13.77 -7.53
C SER A 38 -10.26 -13.88 -6.73
N GLU A 39 -10.59 -15.09 -6.30
CA GLU A 39 -11.78 -15.35 -5.48
C GLU A 39 -11.73 -14.57 -4.15
N SER A 40 -10.54 -14.45 -3.56
CA SER A 40 -10.36 -13.70 -2.32
C SER A 40 -10.66 -12.20 -2.44
N MET A 41 -10.55 -11.65 -3.65
CA MET A 41 -10.82 -10.23 -3.96
C MET A 41 -12.27 -9.97 -4.40
N LYS A 42 -13.15 -10.96 -4.31
CA LYS A 42 -14.58 -10.74 -4.53
C LYS A 42 -15.24 -10.05 -3.33
N ASP A 43 -16.30 -9.33 -3.63
CA ASP A 43 -17.15 -8.64 -2.65
C ASP A 43 -16.37 -7.69 -1.71
N LEU A 44 -15.35 -7.02 -2.26
CA LEU A 44 -14.66 -5.93 -1.56
C LEU A 44 -15.61 -4.75 -1.32
N ASP A 45 -15.35 -4.01 -0.27
CA ASP A 45 -15.90 -2.69 -0.01
C ASP A 45 -14.95 -1.57 -0.48
N LEU A 46 -13.65 -1.88 -0.53
CA LEU A 46 -12.59 -0.95 -0.95
C LEU A 46 -11.43 -1.72 -1.58
N LEU A 47 -10.87 -1.18 -2.65
CA LEU A 47 -9.59 -1.60 -3.20
C LEU A 47 -8.53 -0.54 -2.91
N VAL A 48 -7.38 -0.95 -2.37
CA VAL A 48 -6.22 -0.08 -2.13
C VAL A 48 -5.06 -0.53 -3.02
N LEU A 49 -4.53 0.40 -3.83
CA LEU A 49 -3.29 0.23 -4.56
C LEU A 49 -2.20 1.03 -3.83
N SER A 50 -1.32 0.33 -3.12
CA SER A 50 -0.46 0.93 -2.09
C SER A 50 0.98 1.21 -2.56
N GLY A 51 1.11 1.79 -3.74
CA GLY A 51 2.37 2.29 -4.28
C GLY A 51 3.09 1.33 -5.22
N ASP A 52 4.08 1.89 -5.93
CA ASP A 52 4.79 1.26 -7.03
C ASP A 52 3.83 0.67 -8.07
N LEU A 53 2.84 1.50 -8.46
CA LEU A 53 1.90 1.18 -9.50
C LEU A 53 2.60 1.08 -10.85
N ALA A 54 3.40 2.10 -11.15
CA ALA A 54 4.27 2.15 -12.33
C ALA A 54 5.69 1.68 -11.99
N ASP A 55 6.41 1.14 -12.98
CA ASP A 55 7.83 0.81 -12.86
C ASP A 55 8.74 2.02 -13.10
N ASP A 56 8.24 3.00 -13.87
CA ASP A 56 9.01 4.16 -14.33
C ASP A 56 8.25 5.51 -14.23
N GLY A 57 7.11 5.55 -13.57
CA GLY A 57 6.27 6.75 -13.44
C GLY A 57 5.64 7.24 -14.75
N ALA A 58 5.73 6.48 -15.82
CA ALA A 58 5.25 6.90 -17.13
C ALA A 58 3.72 6.82 -17.26
N SER A 59 3.13 7.77 -17.99
CA SER A 59 1.67 7.88 -18.21
C SER A 59 1.02 6.61 -18.79
N GLY A 60 1.76 5.84 -19.59
CA GLY A 60 1.27 4.58 -20.15
C GLY A 60 0.96 3.52 -19.10
N ALA A 61 1.69 3.52 -17.97
CA ALA A 61 1.42 2.64 -16.85
C ALA A 61 0.10 3.00 -16.16
N TYR A 62 -0.14 4.28 -15.87
CA TYR A 62 -1.38 4.72 -15.23
C TYR A 62 -2.61 4.58 -16.14
N SER A 63 -2.43 4.78 -17.46
CA SER A 63 -3.46 4.51 -18.47
C SER A 63 -3.96 3.06 -18.42
N PHE A 64 -3.06 2.10 -18.15
CA PHE A 64 -3.43 0.70 -17.95
C PHE A 64 -4.43 0.55 -16.80
N PHE A 65 -4.18 1.18 -15.66
CA PHE A 65 -5.09 1.07 -14.50
C PHE A 65 -6.46 1.68 -14.77
N VAL A 66 -6.54 2.80 -15.49
CA VAL A 66 -7.83 3.40 -15.89
C VAL A 66 -8.68 2.39 -16.68
N GLU A 67 -8.07 1.69 -17.62
CA GLU A 67 -8.79 0.68 -18.41
C GLU A 67 -9.06 -0.61 -17.60
N ALA A 68 -8.09 -1.10 -16.84
CA ALA A 68 -8.23 -2.32 -16.04
C ALA A 68 -9.30 -2.19 -14.95
N LEU A 69 -9.43 -0.99 -14.36
CA LEU A 69 -10.38 -0.72 -13.26
C LEU A 69 -11.71 -0.12 -13.75
N LYS A 70 -11.90 0.03 -15.06
CA LYS A 70 -13.11 0.65 -15.66
C LYS A 70 -14.43 0.04 -15.17
N TYR A 71 -14.44 -1.24 -14.87
CA TYR A 71 -15.60 -1.96 -14.37
C TYR A 71 -15.51 -2.30 -12.88
N CYS A 72 -14.53 -1.75 -12.17
CA CYS A 72 -14.46 -1.86 -10.72
C CYS A 72 -15.69 -1.18 -10.10
N LYS A 73 -16.42 -1.91 -9.26
CA LYS A 73 -17.67 -1.43 -8.66
C LYS A 73 -17.48 -0.83 -7.26
N VAL A 74 -16.28 -0.96 -6.72
CA VAL A 74 -15.94 -0.47 -5.39
C VAL A 74 -15.01 0.74 -5.51
N PRO A 75 -14.99 1.62 -4.49
CA PRO A 75 -14.02 2.70 -4.45
C PRO A 75 -12.59 2.17 -4.56
N VAL A 76 -11.73 2.94 -5.22
CA VAL A 76 -10.30 2.64 -5.34
C VAL A 76 -9.52 3.79 -4.73
N CYS A 77 -8.72 3.48 -3.71
CA CYS A 77 -7.75 4.40 -3.11
C CYS A 77 -6.36 4.08 -3.61
N VAL A 78 -5.58 5.11 -3.95
CA VAL A 78 -4.21 4.95 -4.45
C VAL A 78 -3.25 5.85 -3.69
N ILE A 79 -2.04 5.38 -3.47
CA ILE A 79 -0.90 6.20 -3.00
C ILE A 79 0.30 5.93 -3.90
N PRO A 80 1.24 6.88 -4.06
CA PRO A 80 2.46 6.63 -4.81
C PRO A 80 3.45 5.80 -3.99
N GLY A 81 4.24 4.98 -4.69
CA GLY A 81 5.50 4.43 -4.23
C GLY A 81 6.70 5.17 -4.84
N ASN A 82 7.91 4.68 -4.62
CA ASN A 82 9.12 5.36 -5.09
C ASN A 82 9.38 5.25 -6.61
N HIS A 83 8.68 4.38 -7.30
CA HIS A 83 8.69 4.28 -8.76
C HIS A 83 7.62 5.14 -9.43
N ASP A 84 6.69 5.70 -8.67
CA ASP A 84 5.59 6.49 -9.20
C ASP A 84 5.95 7.97 -9.35
N ASP A 85 5.26 8.66 -10.27
CA ASP A 85 5.27 10.12 -10.40
C ASP A 85 3.88 10.67 -10.04
N THR A 86 3.77 11.28 -8.85
CA THR A 86 2.51 11.84 -8.35
C THR A 86 1.89 12.85 -9.32
N SER A 87 2.71 13.67 -9.98
CA SER A 87 2.23 14.68 -10.92
C SER A 87 1.63 14.08 -12.20
N VAL A 88 2.06 12.89 -12.55
CA VAL A 88 1.48 12.11 -13.65
C VAL A 88 0.25 11.36 -13.16
N MET A 89 0.30 10.73 -11.97
CA MET A 89 -0.84 10.01 -11.37
C MET A 89 -2.09 10.88 -11.26
N GLU A 90 -1.96 12.17 -10.89
CA GLU A 90 -3.09 13.12 -10.80
C GLU A 90 -3.90 13.25 -12.07
N LYS A 91 -3.35 12.94 -13.23
CA LYS A 91 -4.03 13.02 -14.53
C LYS A 91 -4.90 11.79 -14.81
N PHE A 92 -4.71 10.71 -14.07
CA PHE A 92 -5.36 9.42 -14.30
C PHE A 92 -6.26 8.98 -13.14
N PHE A 93 -5.96 9.42 -11.92
CA PHE A 93 -6.75 9.13 -10.73
C PHE A 93 -7.34 10.42 -10.16
N ASP A 94 -8.49 10.31 -9.49
CA ASP A 94 -9.14 11.46 -8.82
C ASP A 94 -8.37 11.82 -7.53
N LEU A 95 -7.27 12.54 -7.71
CA LEU A 95 -6.37 12.99 -6.63
C LEU A 95 -6.42 14.51 -6.42
N LYS A 96 -7.33 15.24 -7.05
CA LYS A 96 -7.36 16.71 -7.08
C LYS A 96 -7.27 17.37 -5.71
N ASP A 97 -7.98 16.83 -4.72
CA ASP A 97 -8.00 17.37 -3.35
C ASP A 97 -7.17 16.48 -2.38
N LYS A 98 -6.31 15.62 -2.90
CA LYS A 98 -5.49 14.65 -2.15
C LYS A 98 -3.99 14.91 -2.30
N VAL A 99 -3.60 15.81 -3.20
CA VAL A 99 -2.20 16.20 -3.40
C VAL A 99 -1.97 17.60 -2.83
N HIS A 100 -1.08 17.68 -1.85
CA HIS A 100 -0.73 18.90 -1.14
C HIS A 100 0.79 19.11 -1.23
N ASN A 101 1.22 20.22 -1.83
CA ASN A 101 2.65 20.51 -2.04
C ASN A 101 3.40 19.37 -2.76
N GLY A 102 2.75 18.70 -3.74
CA GLY A 102 3.31 17.59 -4.50
C GLY A 102 3.35 16.24 -3.77
N LYS A 103 2.74 16.13 -2.58
CA LYS A 103 2.59 14.90 -1.80
C LYS A 103 1.14 14.43 -1.78
N CYS A 104 0.91 13.14 -2.07
CA CYS A 104 -0.40 12.54 -2.10
C CYS A 104 -0.75 11.95 -0.73
N TYR A 105 -1.46 12.71 0.10
CA TYR A 105 -1.93 12.22 1.38
C TYR A 105 -3.35 12.71 1.67
N TYR A 106 -4.17 11.84 2.27
CA TYR A 106 -5.57 12.12 2.49
C TYR A 106 -6.21 11.15 3.48
N ARG A 107 -7.42 11.49 3.92
CA ARG A 107 -8.33 10.61 4.64
C ARG A 107 -9.45 10.14 3.70
N TYR A 108 -9.81 8.89 3.81
CA TYR A 108 -10.97 8.31 3.15
C TYR A 108 -11.91 7.71 4.20
N ASP A 109 -13.15 8.18 4.19
CA ASP A 109 -14.16 7.71 5.13
C ASP A 109 -15.11 6.74 4.41
N ILE A 110 -15.35 5.58 5.03
CA ILE A 110 -16.24 4.54 4.52
C ILE A 110 -17.00 3.89 5.68
N ASP A 111 -18.32 3.84 5.60
CA ASP A 111 -19.22 3.24 6.60
C ASP A 111 -18.92 3.72 8.05
N GLY A 112 -18.61 5.01 8.20
CA GLY A 112 -18.32 5.64 9.49
C GLY A 112 -16.97 5.25 10.08
N ARG A 113 -16.03 4.78 9.29
CA ARG A 113 -14.63 4.50 9.65
C ARG A 113 -13.69 5.31 8.80
N SER A 114 -12.54 5.65 9.35
CA SER A 114 -11.55 6.50 8.69
C SER A 114 -10.28 5.73 8.38
N ILE A 115 -9.81 5.85 7.15
CA ILE A 115 -8.57 5.28 6.63
C ILE A 115 -7.68 6.44 6.19
N PHE A 116 -6.46 6.45 6.68
CA PHE A 116 -5.46 7.45 6.33
C PHE A 116 -4.47 6.90 5.31
N PHE A 117 -4.05 7.77 4.42
CA PHE A 117 -3.08 7.50 3.38
C PHE A 117 -1.96 8.55 3.46
N LEU A 118 -0.70 8.11 3.58
CA LEU A 118 0.47 8.99 3.61
C LEU A 118 1.40 8.67 2.45
N ASP A 119 1.97 9.73 1.86
CA ASP A 119 2.96 9.64 0.79
C ASP A 119 4.37 9.49 1.36
N SER A 120 5.00 8.39 1.01
CA SER A 120 6.41 8.12 1.34
C SER A 120 7.28 7.91 0.09
N ALA A 121 6.84 8.35 -1.10
CA ALA A 121 7.47 8.05 -2.39
C ALA A 121 8.95 8.47 -2.49
N ASP A 122 9.37 9.54 -1.82
CA ASP A 122 10.79 9.94 -1.77
C ASP A 122 11.61 9.27 -0.64
N GLY A 123 11.01 8.28 0.02
CA GLY A 123 11.58 7.57 1.16
C GLY A 123 11.42 8.32 2.48
N THR A 124 10.57 9.35 2.53
CA THR A 124 10.25 10.10 3.77
C THR A 124 8.75 10.37 3.87
N VAL A 125 8.24 10.56 5.09
CA VAL A 125 6.95 11.21 5.32
C VAL A 125 7.25 12.61 5.85
N SER A 126 6.77 13.65 5.15
CA SER A 126 7.10 15.04 5.50
C SER A 126 6.48 15.47 6.83
N ALA A 127 7.07 16.47 7.48
CA ALA A 127 6.55 17.02 8.74
C ALA A 127 5.10 17.55 8.61
N ASP A 128 4.75 18.13 7.44
CA ASP A 128 3.39 18.61 7.18
C ASP A 128 2.39 17.44 7.18
N GLN A 129 2.75 16.30 6.55
CA GLN A 129 1.90 15.09 6.56
C GLN A 129 1.75 14.53 7.97
N LEU A 130 2.85 14.47 8.73
CA LEU A 130 2.85 13.94 10.10
C LEU A 130 1.99 14.80 11.02
N SER A 131 2.11 16.12 10.94
CA SER A 131 1.27 17.05 11.72
C SER A 131 -0.20 16.94 11.33
N TRP A 132 -0.50 16.93 10.03
CA TRP A 132 -1.85 16.75 9.53
C TRP A 132 -2.48 15.43 9.99
N PHE A 133 -1.71 14.32 9.92
CA PHE A 133 -2.20 13.02 10.34
C PHE A 133 -2.50 12.98 11.85
N GLU A 134 -1.59 13.50 12.69
CA GLU A 134 -1.77 13.58 14.14
C GLU A 134 -3.03 14.41 14.48
N GLU A 135 -3.21 15.58 13.84
CA GLU A 135 -4.36 16.46 14.06
C GLU A 135 -5.69 15.86 13.59
N GLU A 136 -5.72 15.22 12.42
CA GLU A 136 -6.95 14.64 11.87
C GLU A 136 -7.36 13.36 12.61
N ALA A 137 -6.40 12.51 12.96
CA ALA A 137 -6.66 11.29 13.72
C ALA A 137 -7.15 11.59 15.15
N ALA A 138 -6.67 12.69 15.77
CA ALA A 138 -7.12 13.12 17.09
C ALA A 138 -8.59 13.57 17.14
N LYS A 139 -9.23 13.84 15.99
CA LYS A 139 -10.66 14.20 15.89
C LYS A 139 -11.58 12.97 15.85
N ILE A 140 -11.02 11.78 15.85
CA ILE A 140 -11.73 10.52 15.68
C ILE A 140 -11.56 9.68 16.93
N ASP A 141 -12.68 9.29 17.55
CA ASP A 141 -12.66 8.44 18.75
C ASP A 141 -12.46 6.95 18.40
N ASP A 142 -12.96 6.53 17.24
CA ASP A 142 -12.87 5.15 16.77
C ASP A 142 -11.46 4.82 16.24
N GLU A 143 -11.15 3.53 16.13
CA GLU A 143 -9.93 3.05 15.51
C GLU A 143 -9.81 3.50 14.06
N VAL A 144 -8.60 3.86 13.65
CA VAL A 144 -8.25 4.26 12.29
C VAL A 144 -7.21 3.33 11.69
N LEU A 145 -7.23 3.18 10.35
CA LEU A 145 -6.19 2.46 9.61
C LEU A 145 -5.26 3.45 8.92
N LEU A 146 -4.01 3.03 8.73
CA LEU A 146 -3.01 3.79 7.98
C LEU A 146 -2.43 2.94 6.85
N PHE A 147 -2.39 3.51 5.65
CA PHE A 147 -1.66 2.98 4.50
C PHE A 147 -0.53 3.94 4.11
N LEU A 148 0.66 3.41 3.89
CA LEU A 148 1.79 4.08 3.27
C LEU A 148 2.62 3.06 2.51
N HIS A 149 3.48 3.50 1.58
CA HIS A 149 4.24 2.55 0.76
C HIS A 149 5.42 1.96 1.52
N HIS A 150 6.30 2.79 2.08
CA HIS A 150 7.48 2.32 2.81
C HIS A 150 7.17 1.93 4.24
N PRO A 151 7.70 0.80 4.75
CA PRO A 151 7.59 0.45 6.16
C PRO A 151 8.19 1.52 7.09
N PRO A 152 7.47 1.93 8.15
CA PRO A 152 8.02 2.87 9.14
C PRO A 152 8.91 2.17 10.18
N CYS A 153 9.52 1.04 9.82
CA CYS A 153 10.41 0.24 10.67
C CYS A 153 11.31 -0.65 9.82
N HIS A 154 12.37 -1.19 10.42
CA HIS A 154 13.10 -2.31 9.84
C HIS A 154 12.26 -3.59 9.97
N CYS A 155 12.35 -4.48 8.99
CA CYS A 155 11.51 -5.66 8.86
C CYS A 155 12.31 -6.98 8.81
N ASP A 156 13.56 -6.99 9.27
CA ASP A 156 14.50 -8.12 9.18
C ASP A 156 14.78 -8.58 7.74
N HIS A 157 14.62 -7.66 6.79
CA HIS A 157 14.95 -7.89 5.38
C HIS A 157 16.33 -7.35 5.05
N LYS A 158 17.35 -8.19 5.05
CA LYS A 158 18.78 -7.80 4.96
C LYS A 158 19.10 -6.86 3.79
N PHE A 159 18.49 -7.08 2.61
CA PHE A 159 18.74 -6.25 1.43
C PHE A 159 17.97 -4.92 1.50
N MET A 160 16.67 -4.98 1.81
CA MET A 160 15.82 -3.79 1.79
C MET A 160 16.10 -2.86 2.98
N ASP A 161 16.22 -3.40 4.19
CA ASP A 161 16.55 -2.59 5.38
C ASP A 161 17.89 -1.85 5.23
N LEU A 162 18.86 -2.46 4.55
CA LEU A 162 20.19 -1.84 4.37
C LEU A 162 20.19 -0.72 3.32
N ARG A 163 19.35 -0.82 2.28
CA ARG A 163 19.48 0.01 1.06
C ARG A 163 18.30 0.91 0.79
N TYR A 164 17.11 0.48 1.18
CA TYR A 164 15.85 1.06 0.74
C TYR A 164 14.87 1.34 1.89
N SER A 165 15.34 1.30 3.14
CA SER A 165 14.50 1.66 4.28
C SER A 165 14.05 3.13 4.20
N MET A 166 12.92 3.42 4.82
CA MET A 166 12.48 4.79 5.05
C MET A 166 13.59 5.60 5.74
N LYS A 167 13.83 6.84 5.31
CA LYS A 167 14.97 7.65 5.77
C LYS A 167 14.71 8.32 7.12
N ASN A 168 13.44 8.59 7.47
CA ASN A 168 13.05 9.29 8.69
C ASN A 168 12.17 8.43 9.61
N ILE A 169 12.52 7.15 9.78
CA ILE A 169 11.81 6.18 10.63
C ILE A 169 11.54 6.73 12.02
N GLU A 170 12.55 7.32 12.68
CA GLU A 170 12.44 7.81 14.06
C GLU A 170 11.37 8.90 14.20
N GLU A 171 11.33 9.85 13.27
CA GLU A 171 10.33 10.94 13.25
C GLU A 171 8.92 10.41 13.03
N VAL A 172 8.78 9.48 12.07
CA VAL A 172 7.50 8.83 11.75
C VAL A 172 7.00 8.05 12.95
N GLN A 173 7.82 7.18 13.54
CA GLN A 173 7.44 6.41 14.74
C GLN A 173 7.09 7.30 15.93
N ALA A 174 7.81 8.40 16.13
CA ALA A 174 7.51 9.37 17.18
C ALA A 174 6.09 9.96 17.03
N THR A 175 5.66 10.25 15.80
CA THR A 175 4.30 10.72 15.51
C THR A 175 3.28 9.59 15.65
N LEU A 176 3.54 8.42 15.04
CA LEU A 176 2.62 7.27 15.12
C LEU A 176 2.32 6.88 16.57
N SER A 177 3.32 6.92 17.46
CA SER A 177 3.16 6.57 18.88
C SER A 177 2.20 7.48 19.66
N LYS A 178 1.95 8.69 19.17
CA LYS A 178 1.00 9.64 19.77
C LYS A 178 -0.44 9.35 19.36
N VAL A 179 -0.66 8.74 18.20
CA VAL A 179 -1.99 8.44 17.64
C VAL A 179 -2.52 7.16 18.29
N LYS A 180 -3.26 7.30 19.39
CA LYS A 180 -3.68 6.18 20.26
C LYS A 180 -4.72 5.25 19.62
N ASN A 181 -5.51 5.77 18.70
CA ASN A 181 -6.52 5.03 17.94
C ASN A 181 -5.98 4.38 16.65
N LEU A 182 -4.67 4.51 16.36
CA LEU A 182 -3.99 3.77 15.30
C LEU A 182 -3.38 2.48 15.88
N LYS A 183 -3.80 1.33 15.35
CA LYS A 183 -3.24 0.03 15.73
C LYS A 183 -2.66 -0.74 14.55
N HIS A 184 -3.17 -0.51 13.35
CA HIS A 184 -2.87 -1.30 12.17
C HIS A 184 -2.36 -0.41 11.04
N ILE A 185 -1.18 -0.75 10.51
CA ILE A 185 -0.46 -0.02 9.47
C ILE A 185 -0.16 -0.99 8.34
N PHE A 186 -0.57 -0.66 7.12
CA PHE A 186 -0.39 -1.50 5.93
C PHE A 186 0.58 -0.86 4.95
N VAL A 187 1.58 -1.62 4.53
CA VAL A 187 2.67 -1.15 3.68
C VAL A 187 2.98 -2.14 2.55
N GLY A 188 3.84 -1.75 1.61
CA GLY A 188 4.43 -2.57 0.56
C GLY A 188 5.94 -2.47 0.51
N HIS A 189 6.48 -2.14 -0.67
CA HIS A 189 7.86 -1.79 -0.95
C HIS A 189 8.91 -2.91 -0.80
N TYR A 190 8.77 -3.78 0.17
CA TYR A 190 9.81 -4.77 0.49
C TYR A 190 9.67 -6.06 -0.31
N HIS A 191 8.62 -6.21 -1.09
CA HIS A 191 8.39 -7.37 -1.95
C HIS A 191 8.48 -8.71 -1.20
N PHE A 192 7.97 -8.75 0.02
CA PHE A 192 7.81 -9.97 0.82
C PHE A 192 6.72 -9.77 1.87
N GLU A 193 6.25 -10.85 2.46
CA GLU A 193 5.25 -10.81 3.52
C GLU A 193 5.93 -10.90 4.89
N THR A 194 5.60 -9.97 5.78
CA THR A 194 5.94 -10.05 7.20
C THR A 194 5.02 -9.18 8.05
N VAL A 195 5.07 -9.39 9.36
CA VAL A 195 4.36 -8.59 10.36
C VAL A 195 5.35 -8.15 11.42
N VAL A 196 5.37 -6.85 11.73
CA VAL A 196 6.29 -6.25 12.71
C VAL A 196 5.50 -5.44 13.74
N GLU A 197 5.80 -5.61 15.00
CA GLU A 197 5.23 -4.81 16.09
C GLU A 197 6.12 -3.59 16.38
N ILE A 198 5.52 -2.40 16.38
CA ILE A 198 6.17 -1.15 16.77
C ILE A 198 5.37 -0.48 17.89
N GLY A 199 5.83 -0.64 19.12
CA GLY A 199 5.09 -0.14 20.31
C GLY A 199 3.73 -0.83 20.45
N SER A 200 2.63 -0.08 20.29
CA SER A 200 1.26 -0.61 20.33
C SER A 200 0.64 -0.81 18.94
N GLN A 201 1.42 -0.69 17.89
CA GLN A 201 0.96 -0.77 16.51
C GLN A 201 1.56 -1.98 15.81
N THR A 202 0.79 -2.57 14.89
CA THR A 202 1.20 -3.67 14.04
C THR A 202 1.38 -3.18 12.61
N VAL A 203 2.54 -3.40 12.03
CA VAL A 203 2.88 -3.12 10.63
C VAL A 203 2.77 -4.40 9.83
N TYR A 204 1.92 -4.38 8.81
CA TYR A 204 1.71 -5.49 7.89
C TYR A 204 2.37 -5.17 6.55
N VAL A 205 3.47 -5.82 6.24
CA VAL A 205 4.13 -5.72 4.93
C VAL A 205 3.40 -6.64 3.96
N THR A 206 2.84 -6.05 2.92
CA THR A 206 2.10 -6.78 1.89
C THR A 206 3.06 -7.22 0.80
N PRO A 207 3.00 -8.49 0.35
CA PRO A 207 3.84 -8.97 -0.73
C PRO A 207 3.54 -8.26 -2.04
N SER A 208 4.54 -8.17 -2.90
CA SER A 208 4.43 -7.59 -4.23
C SER A 208 3.58 -8.45 -5.17
N THR A 209 2.88 -7.80 -6.08
CA THR A 209 2.28 -8.49 -7.23
C THR A 209 3.28 -8.74 -8.36
N GLN A 210 4.40 -8.05 -8.41
CA GLN A 210 5.43 -8.32 -9.40
C GLN A 210 6.24 -9.59 -9.08
N MET A 211 6.94 -9.58 -7.94
CA MET A 211 7.84 -10.65 -7.51
C MET A 211 8.14 -10.55 -6.02
N GLN A 212 8.67 -11.63 -5.43
CA GLN A 212 9.13 -11.64 -4.05
C GLN A 212 10.65 -11.64 -3.96
N ILE A 213 11.21 -10.85 -3.02
CA ILE A 213 12.66 -10.75 -2.76
C ILE A 213 13.00 -11.60 -1.52
N ASP A 214 14.10 -12.34 -1.57
CA ASP A 214 14.55 -13.18 -0.45
C ASP A 214 15.10 -12.32 0.72
N PRO A 215 14.41 -12.25 1.87
CA PRO A 215 14.81 -11.41 2.99
C PRO A 215 16.12 -11.86 3.65
N SER A 216 16.51 -13.11 3.45
CA SER A 216 17.73 -13.68 4.07
C SER A 216 19.04 -13.22 3.41
N LYS A 217 18.97 -12.62 2.21
CA LYS A 217 20.13 -12.19 1.42
C LYS A 217 20.42 -10.71 1.62
N SER A 218 21.69 -10.33 1.63
CA SER A 218 22.14 -8.93 1.68
C SER A 218 22.30 -8.27 0.30
N VAL A 219 22.04 -9.03 -0.77
CA VAL A 219 21.99 -8.59 -2.16
C VAL A 219 20.64 -8.97 -2.75
N PHE A 220 20.23 -8.29 -3.81
CA PHE A 220 18.99 -8.66 -4.50
C PHE A 220 19.01 -10.14 -4.90
N CYS A 221 17.98 -10.86 -4.48
CA CYS A 221 17.77 -12.26 -4.79
C CYS A 221 16.26 -12.51 -4.94
N LEU A 222 15.87 -12.92 -6.15
CA LEU A 222 14.49 -13.31 -6.41
C LEU A 222 14.18 -14.60 -5.63
N SER A 223 13.13 -14.61 -4.83
CA SER A 223 12.63 -15.83 -4.15
C SER A 223 11.45 -16.44 -4.90
N SER A 224 10.59 -15.64 -5.51
CA SER A 224 9.43 -16.11 -6.28
C SER A 224 8.96 -15.04 -7.26
N ALA A 225 8.45 -15.47 -8.43
CA ALA A 225 7.72 -14.62 -9.37
C ALA A 225 6.19 -14.71 -9.17
N ALA A 226 5.72 -15.45 -8.17
CA ALA A 226 4.31 -15.54 -7.87
C ALA A 226 3.79 -14.22 -7.30
N PRO A 227 2.73 -13.64 -7.89
CA PRO A 227 2.10 -12.45 -7.34
C PRO A 227 1.48 -12.74 -5.97
N GLY A 228 1.63 -11.77 -5.05
CA GLY A 228 1.00 -11.78 -3.74
C GLY A 228 0.10 -10.56 -3.54
N TRP A 229 -0.89 -10.69 -2.67
CA TRP A 229 -1.81 -9.62 -2.28
C TRP A 229 -2.39 -9.88 -0.90
N ARG A 230 -3.03 -8.87 -0.31
CA ARG A 230 -3.62 -8.95 1.03
C ARG A 230 -5.11 -8.66 0.98
N VAL A 231 -5.87 -9.36 1.82
CA VAL A 231 -7.26 -9.02 2.15
C VAL A 231 -7.34 -8.70 3.64
N ILE A 232 -8.09 -7.67 3.98
CA ILE A 232 -8.28 -7.16 5.34
C ILE A 232 -9.78 -7.19 5.63
N GLU A 233 -10.17 -7.82 6.73
CA GLU A 233 -11.53 -7.82 7.26
C GLU A 233 -11.55 -7.02 8.56
N TRP A 234 -12.14 -5.81 8.49
CA TRP A 234 -12.16 -4.86 9.59
C TRP A 234 -13.54 -4.75 10.21
N GLY A 235 -13.71 -5.40 11.34
CA GLY A 235 -14.92 -5.38 12.16
C GLY A 235 -14.92 -4.23 13.18
N GLU A 236 -15.93 -4.19 14.04
CA GLU A 236 -16.07 -3.17 15.09
C GLU A 236 -14.99 -3.31 16.18
N ASN A 237 -14.64 -4.55 16.54
CA ASN A 237 -13.72 -4.86 17.63
C ASN A 237 -12.61 -5.85 17.22
N PHE A 238 -12.41 -6.07 15.92
CA PHE A 238 -11.38 -6.97 15.40
C PHE A 238 -10.88 -6.51 14.05
N LEU A 239 -9.68 -6.89 13.74
CA LEU A 239 -9.12 -6.84 12.39
C LEU A 239 -8.43 -8.16 12.12
N GLU A 240 -8.85 -8.82 11.05
CA GLU A 240 -8.20 -10.00 10.51
C GLU A 240 -7.61 -9.69 9.14
N THR A 241 -6.46 -10.28 8.83
CA THR A 241 -5.84 -10.09 7.54
C THR A 241 -5.22 -11.38 7.03
N SER A 242 -5.39 -11.63 5.74
CA SER A 242 -4.89 -12.81 5.05
C SER A 242 -4.08 -12.40 3.83
N VAL A 243 -2.94 -13.06 3.65
CA VAL A 243 -2.11 -12.93 2.45
C VAL A 243 -2.34 -14.12 1.53
N TYR A 244 -2.41 -13.83 0.25
CA TYR A 244 -2.61 -14.83 -0.80
C TYR A 244 -1.48 -14.72 -1.81
N PHE A 245 -1.07 -15.87 -2.32
CA PHE A 245 -0.14 -15.99 -3.44
C PHE A 245 -0.79 -16.83 -4.52
N SER A 246 -0.54 -16.49 -5.80
CA SER A 246 -0.93 -17.42 -6.86
C SER A 246 -0.10 -18.71 -6.73
N LYS A 247 -0.71 -19.84 -7.10
CA LYS A 247 0.09 -21.04 -7.30
C LYS A 247 0.97 -20.78 -8.52
N THR A 248 2.28 -20.89 -8.37
CA THR A 248 3.18 -20.94 -9.52
C THR A 248 2.74 -22.09 -10.43
N PRO A 249 2.59 -21.88 -11.75
CA PRO A 249 2.22 -22.93 -12.67
C PRO A 249 3.26 -24.06 -12.70
#